data_9f98cd880497df3f11b93227164c584f
#
_entry.id   9f98cd880497df3f11b93227164c584f
#
_cell.length_a   1.000
_cell.length_b   1.000
_cell.length_c   1.000
_cell.angle_alpha   90.00
_cell.angle_beta   90.00
_cell.angle_gamma   90.00
#
_symmetry.space_group_name_H-M   'P 1'
#
loop_
_entity.id
_entity.type
_entity.pdbx_description
1 polymer ?
#
loop_
_entity_poly.entity_id
_entity_poly.type
_entity_poly.pdbx_seq_one_letter_code
_entity_poly.pdbx_strand_id
1 'polypeptide(L)' 'MEPNYLIMLDYCTGQIIKIKLTEEEKSKSEIYSDFEEFLRSELEEKYEFRAKDVCWMTTEDLDERTYNI' A
#
# COMPACT_ATOMS: atom_id res chain seq x y z
N MET A 1 14.12 6.85 4.64
CA MET A 1 13.04 7.56 3.97
C MET A 1 11.73 6.80 4.18
N GLU A 2 10.76 7.43 4.80
CA GLU A 2 9.49 6.77 5.08
C GLU A 2 8.50 7.02 3.95
N PRO A 3 7.82 5.98 3.47
CA PRO A 3 6.76 6.17 2.48
C PRO A 3 5.55 6.83 3.13
N ASN A 4 4.86 7.66 2.38
CA ASN A 4 3.63 8.30 2.83
C ASN A 4 2.39 7.64 2.22
N TYR A 5 2.58 6.98 1.08
CA TYR A 5 1.47 6.38 0.34
C TYR A 5 1.79 4.95 -0.07
N LEU A 6 0.77 4.12 -0.04
CA LEU A 6 0.80 2.76 -0.56
C LEU A 6 -0.20 2.68 -1.70
N ILE A 7 0.25 2.28 -2.87
CA ILE A 7 -0.58 2.18 -4.07
C ILE A 7 -0.58 0.73 -4.51
N MET A 8 -1.75 0.18 -4.77
CA MET A 8 -1.89 -1.22 -5.16
C MET A 8 -2.81 -1.38 -6.36
N LEU A 9 -2.50 -2.39 -7.16
CA LEU A 9 -3.35 -2.83 -8.26
C LEU A 9 -3.79 -4.25 -7.96
N ASP A 10 -5.10 -4.45 -7.85
CA ASP A 10 -5.67 -5.76 -7.58
C ASP A 10 -5.95 -6.47 -8.90
N TYR A 11 -5.23 -7.54 -9.16
CA TYR A 11 -5.35 -8.30 -10.42
C TYR A 11 -6.70 -8.95 -10.58
N CYS A 12 -7.31 -9.35 -9.47
CA CYS A 12 -8.56 -10.11 -9.54
C CYS A 12 -9.77 -9.23 -9.84
N THR A 13 -9.73 -7.98 -9.39
CA THR A 13 -10.88 -7.08 -9.52
C THR A 13 -10.64 -5.91 -10.46
N GLY A 14 -9.37 -5.64 -10.81
CA GLY A 14 -9.02 -4.47 -11.59
C GLY A 14 -9.11 -3.19 -10.78
N GLN A 15 -9.10 -3.30 -9.47
CA GLN A 15 -9.25 -2.17 -8.56
C GLN A 15 -7.90 -1.51 -8.26
N ILE A 16 -7.91 -0.19 -8.23
CA ILE A 16 -6.75 0.59 -7.79
C ILE A 16 -7.01 0.99 -6.34
N ILE A 17 -6.10 0.65 -5.46
CA ILE A 17 -6.21 0.95 -4.03
C ILE A 17 -5.12 1.94 -3.64
N LYS A 18 -5.52 3.07 -3.09
CA LYS A 18 -4.59 4.11 -2.65
C LYS A 18 -4.78 4.35 -1.17
N ILE A 19 -3.70 4.24 -0.41
CA ILE A 19 -3.74 4.42 1.03
C ILE A 19 -2.72 5.48 1.41
N LYS A 20 -3.18 6.52 2.11
CA LYS A 20 -2.27 7.46 2.74
C LYS A 20 -1.99 6.92 4.14
N LEU A 21 -0.76 6.56 4.39
CA LEU A 21 -0.38 5.95 5.67
C LEU A 21 -0.48 6.97 6.80
N THR A 22 -1.07 6.54 7.92
CA THR A 22 -1.15 7.35 9.11
C THR A 22 0.20 7.34 9.82
N GLU A 23 0.41 8.28 10.73
CA GLU A 23 1.63 8.30 11.53
C GLU A 23 1.81 7.03 12.35
N GLU A 24 0.69 6.48 12.84
CA GLU A 24 0.72 5.22 13.57
C GLU A 24 1.16 4.06 12.68
N GLU A 25 0.64 4.02 11.45
CA GLU A 25 1.02 2.98 10.50
C GLU A 25 2.48 3.07 10.10
N LYS A 26 2.98 4.28 9.91
CA LYS A 26 4.40 4.49 9.60
C LYS A 26 5.29 4.00 10.73
N SER A 27 4.92 4.30 11.98
CA SER A 27 5.66 3.86 13.15
C SER A 27 5.68 2.36 13.26
N LYS A 28 4.55 1.71 13.01
CA LYS A 28 4.46 0.25 13.06
C LYS A 28 5.30 -0.42 11.97
N SER A 29 5.40 0.21 10.80
CA SER A 29 6.16 -0.37 9.70
C SER A 29 7.65 -0.52 10.03
N GLU A 30 8.16 0.32 10.92
CA GLU A 30 9.57 0.27 11.33
C GLU A 30 9.91 -0.93 12.20
N ILE A 31 8.90 -1.56 12.80
CA ILE A 31 9.09 -2.73 13.65
C ILE A 31 9.37 -3.97 12.82
N TYR A 32 8.85 -4.01 11.60
CA TYR A 32 8.99 -5.16 10.71
C TYR A 32 10.29 -5.12 9.92
N SER A 33 10.80 -6.29 9.56
CA SER A 33 12.06 -6.38 8.85
C SER A 33 11.96 -5.84 7.40
N ASP A 34 10.78 -5.95 6.79
CA ASP A 34 10.54 -5.34 5.49
C ASP A 34 9.08 -4.90 5.39
N PHE A 35 8.82 -4.07 4.40
CA PHE A 35 7.49 -3.48 4.24
C PHE A 35 6.44 -4.52 3.84
N GLU A 36 6.83 -5.54 3.07
CA GLU A 36 5.90 -6.59 2.67
C GLU A 36 5.35 -7.34 3.89
N GLU A 37 6.20 -7.62 4.87
CA GLU A 37 5.78 -8.26 6.09
C GLU A 37 4.78 -7.39 6.86
N PHE A 38 5.06 -6.10 6.96
CA PHE A 38 4.14 -5.15 7.57
C PHE A 38 2.80 -5.12 6.82
N LEU A 39 2.85 -5.10 5.50
CA LEU A 39 1.67 -5.06 4.65
C LEU A 39 0.78 -6.27 4.90
N ARG A 40 1.36 -7.46 4.98
CA ARG A 40 0.61 -8.69 5.21
C ARG A 40 0.09 -8.81 6.63
N SER A 41 0.86 -8.33 7.61
CA SER A 41 0.53 -8.49 9.01
C SER A 41 -0.46 -7.45 9.53
N GLU A 42 -0.37 -6.23 9.03
CA GLU A 42 -1.14 -5.11 9.58
C GLU A 42 -2.18 -4.56 8.60
N LEU A 43 -1.84 -4.42 7.34
CA LEU A 43 -2.68 -3.71 6.40
C LEU A 43 -3.66 -4.59 5.64
N GLU A 44 -3.31 -5.82 5.37
CA GLU A 44 -4.12 -6.74 4.58
C GLU A 44 -5.54 -6.89 5.15
N GLU A 45 -5.64 -7.13 6.43
CA GLU A 45 -6.92 -7.29 7.10
C GLU A 45 -7.63 -5.97 7.27
N LYS A 46 -6.89 -4.93 7.64
CA LYS A 46 -7.46 -3.60 7.89
C LYS A 46 -8.13 -3.00 6.66
N TYR A 47 -7.51 -3.16 5.50
CA TYR A 47 -8.01 -2.57 4.26
C TYR A 47 -8.62 -3.59 3.30
N GLU A 48 -8.76 -4.82 3.75
CA GLU A 48 -9.46 -5.87 3.02
C GLU A 48 -8.93 -6.14 1.62
N PHE A 49 -7.64 -6.43 1.52
CA PHE A 49 -7.03 -6.86 0.27
C PHE A 49 -6.17 -8.09 0.54
N ARG A 50 -5.73 -8.76 -0.54
CA ARG A 50 -4.84 -9.91 -0.42
C ARG A 50 -3.49 -9.55 -1.04
N ALA A 51 -2.45 -9.54 -0.23
CA ALA A 51 -1.12 -9.15 -0.69
C ALA A 51 -0.63 -9.99 -1.88
N LYS A 52 -1.01 -11.26 -1.93
CA LYS A 52 -0.61 -12.14 -3.03
C LYS A 52 -1.31 -11.83 -4.34
N ASP A 53 -2.43 -11.11 -4.30
CA ASP A 53 -3.24 -10.80 -5.48
C ASP A 53 -3.04 -9.39 -5.97
N VAL A 54 -2.15 -8.62 -5.36
CA VAL A 54 -1.93 -7.24 -5.72
C VAL A 54 -0.48 -6.98 -6.10
N CYS A 55 -0.30 -5.99 -6.97
CA CYS A 55 1.02 -5.42 -7.24
C CYS A 55 1.04 -4.10 -6.48
N TRP A 56 2.04 -3.90 -5.64
CA TRP A 56 2.07 -2.72 -4.79
C TRP A 56 3.37 -1.94 -4.92
N MET A 57 3.28 -0.66 -4.59
CA MET A 57 4.45 0.20 -4.49
C MET A 57 4.20 1.23 -3.40
N THR A 58 5.29 1.77 -2.88
CA THR A 58 5.22 2.86 -1.92
C THR A 58 5.87 4.09 -2.51
N THR A 59 5.41 5.26 -2.11
CA THR A 59 5.98 6.51 -2.57
C THR A 59 5.85 7.57 -1.48
N GLU A 60 6.77 8.50 -1.49
CA GLU A 60 6.76 9.63 -0.57
C GLU A 60 5.71 10.66 -1.01
N ASP A 61 5.65 10.91 -2.32
CA ASP A 61 4.69 11.84 -2.90
C ASP A 61 3.86 11.12 -3.96
N LEU A 62 2.56 11.32 -3.92
CA LEU A 62 1.66 10.71 -4.87
C LEU A 62 1.40 11.64 -6.04
N ASP A 63 1.66 11.15 -7.25
CA ASP A 63 1.37 11.87 -8.48
C ASP A 63 0.70 10.89 -9.43
N GLU A 64 -0.40 11.31 -10.04
CA GLU A 64 -1.16 10.46 -10.94
C GLU A 64 -1.22 11.06 -12.33
N ARG A 65 -1.09 10.21 -13.31
CA ARG A 65 -1.27 10.60 -14.71
C ARG A 65 -2.26 9.65 -15.33
N THR A 66 -3.30 10.21 -15.95
CA THR A 66 -4.35 9.43 -16.61
C THR A 66 -4.50 9.87 -18.05
N TYR A 67 -4.86 8.94 -18.91
CA TYR A 67 -5.05 9.20 -20.33
C TYR A 67 -6.35 8.55 -20.77
N ASN A 68 -7.09 9.27 -21.61
CA ASN A 68 -8.28 8.73 -22.27
C ASN A 68 -9.34 8.15 -21.32
N ILE A 69 -9.53 8.80 -20.19
CA ILE A 69 -10.52 8.37 -19.19
C ILE A 69 -11.72 9.31 -19.17
#